data_ded888795767634f92df3b08822354c3
#
_entry.id   ded888795767634f92df3b08822354c3
#
_cell.length_a   1.000
_cell.length_b   1.000
_cell.length_c   1.000
_cell.angle_alpha   90.00
_cell.angle_beta   90.00
_cell.angle_gamma   90.00
#
_symmetry.space_group_name_H-M   'P 1'
#
loop_
_entity.id
_entity.type
_entity.pdbx_description
1 polymer ?
#
loop_
_entity_poly.entity_id
_entity_poly.type
_entity_poly.pdbx_seq_one_letter_code
_entity_poly.pdbx_strand_id
1 'polypeptide(L)'
;MVALLALLLGADAMATKLIELKVVDQDYLVVHLRDGEVHYRDNGTGPSAYLGHSFAEGDDTLLVFGQRLNTALAQQATAWTVSSADDRSFGRQQPVAVWRKSKPMNTDHTLSSELDHWLYLQLPQSMRQGSTYTVSLPAGLGADRTEASVCFDVWNAQSEAIHVSLTGYLPMQRTHAADLYQWLGDGGSRDYNAWQGRGVYLYNVDTKKKQRVGSVTFWKHATEADKEAGKKNLVGTDVWNIDFKSARPGRYRLVVEGVGCSMDFTMGPDVYREPFRYSVRGYYYMRLGEPIDTPRVWPIPRQPQFTAETDPKVFTIYKTDLHPWHPDWRKLRGDVWDEPHFKPVKASAFWQHRLPGNPVALDVRGGHSDAMDWDRHLAHVSNIYDMLLPYILCGGKVLGDDNLGIR
;
A
#
# COMPACT_ATOMS: atom_id res chain seq x y z
N MET A 1 59.15 20.87 -1.58
CA MET A 1 58.42 20.00 -2.52
C MET A 1 57.56 19.02 -1.69
N VAL A 2 56.35 19.39 -1.40
CA VAL A 2 55.41 18.57 -0.64
C VAL A 2 54.47 17.97 -1.67
N ALA A 3 54.53 16.65 -1.85
CA ALA A 3 53.65 15.92 -2.75
C ALA A 3 52.29 15.82 -2.09
N LEU A 4 51.28 16.44 -2.72
CA LEU A 4 49.89 16.35 -2.37
C LEU A 4 49.39 14.99 -2.91
N LEU A 5 49.28 14.01 -2.02
CA LEU A 5 48.65 12.72 -2.32
C LEU A 5 47.13 12.95 -2.35
N ALA A 6 46.58 13.19 -3.54
CA ALA A 6 45.13 13.17 -3.74
C ALA A 6 44.65 11.72 -3.57
N LEU A 7 44.04 11.42 -2.43
CA LEU A 7 43.19 10.24 -2.29
C LEU A 7 41.99 10.42 -3.26
N LEU A 8 42.09 9.77 -4.40
CA LEU A 8 40.92 9.42 -5.18
C LEU A 8 40.14 8.37 -4.38
N LEU A 9 39.25 8.81 -3.50
CA LEU A 9 38.10 8.02 -3.11
C LEU A 9 37.30 7.89 -4.38
N GLY A 10 37.40 6.74 -5.01
CA GLY A 10 36.45 6.32 -6.06
C GLY A 10 35.05 6.43 -5.47
N ALA A 11 34.29 7.44 -5.88
CA ALA A 11 32.85 7.37 -5.75
C ALA A 11 32.46 6.10 -6.49
N ASP A 12 32.13 5.04 -5.79
CA ASP A 12 31.43 3.90 -6.36
C ASP A 12 30.25 4.51 -7.11
N ALA A 13 30.27 4.39 -8.42
CA ALA A 13 29.22 4.92 -9.26
C ALA A 13 27.93 4.24 -8.79
N MET A 14 27.11 4.98 -8.07
CA MET A 14 25.85 4.45 -7.53
C MET A 14 25.01 4.05 -8.72
N ALA A 15 24.68 2.77 -8.79
CA ALA A 15 23.91 2.17 -9.87
C ALA A 15 22.47 1.93 -9.41
N THR A 16 21.55 1.79 -10.34
CA THR A 16 20.18 1.34 -10.07
C THR A 16 20.23 0.01 -9.29
N LYS A 17 19.62 -0.02 -8.12
CA LYS A 17 19.68 -1.19 -7.23
C LYS A 17 18.75 -2.30 -7.73
N LEU A 18 19.28 -3.51 -7.84
CA LEU A 18 18.46 -4.71 -7.96
C LEU A 18 17.89 -5.05 -6.59
N ILE A 19 16.59 -4.86 -6.42
CA ILE A 19 15.87 -5.15 -5.17
C ILE A 19 15.63 -6.66 -5.05
N GLU A 20 15.05 -7.26 -6.10
CA GLU A 20 14.73 -8.70 -6.09
C GLU A 20 14.50 -9.27 -7.49
N LEU A 21 14.65 -10.58 -7.61
CA LEU A 21 14.18 -11.40 -8.72
C LEU A 21 13.16 -12.38 -8.19
N LYS A 22 11.95 -12.38 -8.73
CA LYS A 22 10.85 -13.26 -8.33
C LYS A 22 10.26 -14.05 -9.50
N VAL A 23 9.55 -15.10 -9.14
CA VAL A 23 8.66 -15.83 -10.03
C VAL A 23 7.31 -15.10 -10.08
N VAL A 24 6.74 -14.93 -11.27
CA VAL A 24 5.32 -14.58 -11.45
C VAL A 24 4.51 -15.86 -11.59
N ASP A 25 4.90 -16.69 -12.54
CA ASP A 25 4.42 -18.06 -12.77
C ASP A 25 5.47 -18.84 -13.57
N GLN A 26 5.16 -20.07 -13.98
CA GLN A 26 6.09 -20.92 -14.72
C GLN A 26 6.62 -20.29 -16.03
N ASP A 27 5.92 -19.30 -16.60
CA ASP A 27 6.23 -18.68 -17.88
C ASP A 27 6.77 -17.25 -17.74
N TYR A 28 6.79 -16.68 -16.53
CA TYR A 28 7.20 -15.30 -16.28
C TYR A 28 8.07 -15.16 -15.05
N LEU A 29 9.14 -14.39 -15.20
CA LEU A 29 9.96 -13.85 -14.10
C LEU A 29 9.73 -12.34 -13.98
N VAL A 30 9.92 -11.78 -12.79
CA VAL A 30 9.94 -10.34 -12.57
C VAL A 30 11.24 -9.89 -11.91
N VAL A 31 11.87 -8.90 -12.51
CA VAL A 31 13.05 -8.20 -11.99
C VAL A 31 12.60 -6.86 -11.43
N HIS A 32 12.81 -6.64 -10.14
CA HIS A 32 12.47 -5.40 -9.46
C HIS A 32 13.73 -4.56 -9.23
N LEU A 33 13.73 -3.36 -9.76
CA LEU A 33 14.84 -2.40 -9.70
C LEU A 33 14.37 -1.08 -9.11
N ARG A 34 15.26 -0.38 -8.41
CA ARG A 34 15.05 0.96 -7.85
C ARG A 34 16.13 1.91 -8.31
N ASP A 35 15.76 3.07 -8.86
CA ASP A 35 16.69 4.01 -9.50
C ASP A 35 17.06 5.23 -8.64
N GLY A 36 16.63 5.29 -7.41
CA GLY A 36 16.95 6.39 -6.52
C GLY A 36 16.55 6.13 -5.08
N GLU A 37 16.83 7.09 -4.22
CA GLU A 37 16.45 7.12 -2.82
C GLU A 37 16.21 8.56 -2.39
N VAL A 38 15.11 8.83 -1.70
CA VAL A 38 14.86 10.13 -1.11
C VAL A 38 15.42 10.16 0.29
N HIS A 39 16.32 11.11 0.54
CA HIS A 39 16.87 11.40 1.85
C HIS A 39 16.07 12.52 2.49
N TYR A 40 15.35 12.18 3.53
CA TYR A 40 14.61 13.15 4.34
C TYR A 40 15.50 13.75 5.41
N ARG A 41 15.28 15.01 5.71
CA ARG A 41 15.93 15.66 6.85
C ARG A 41 15.52 14.96 8.14
N ASP A 42 16.53 14.57 8.93
CA ASP A 42 16.31 14.16 10.31
C ASP A 42 16.22 15.40 11.19
N ASN A 43 15.04 15.75 11.68
CA ASN A 43 14.83 16.85 12.60
C ASN A 43 15.04 16.45 14.08
N GLY A 44 15.50 15.23 14.35
CA GLY A 44 15.86 14.76 15.69
C GLY A 44 14.67 14.58 16.65
N THR A 45 13.43 14.66 16.20
CA THR A 45 12.24 14.67 17.06
C THR A 45 11.47 13.37 17.07
N GLY A 46 11.96 12.31 16.49
CA GLY A 46 11.16 11.09 16.46
C GLY A 46 11.91 9.81 16.18
N PRO A 47 11.28 8.67 16.44
CA PRO A 47 11.83 7.35 16.16
C PRO A 47 11.90 7.03 14.67
N SER A 48 11.39 7.89 13.81
CA SER A 48 11.51 7.74 12.37
C SER A 48 11.56 9.10 11.67
N ALA A 49 12.29 9.16 10.56
CA ALA A 49 12.40 10.32 9.69
C ALA A 49 11.04 10.79 9.11
N TYR A 50 10.00 9.96 9.19
CA TYR A 50 8.66 10.33 8.73
C TYR A 50 7.89 11.23 9.68
N LEU A 51 8.29 11.24 10.95
CA LEU A 51 7.58 11.95 11.99
C LEU A 51 8.16 13.33 12.20
N GLY A 52 7.59 14.30 11.62
CA GLY A 52 8.06 15.69 11.64
C GLY A 52 8.70 16.11 10.34
N HIS A 53 8.70 15.23 9.33
CA HIS A 53 9.07 15.59 7.98
C HIS A 53 8.13 16.68 7.43
N SER A 54 8.72 17.73 6.87
CA SER A 54 7.97 18.82 6.23
C SER A 54 8.51 19.09 4.84
N PHE A 55 7.68 18.98 3.84
CA PHE A 55 8.02 19.34 2.46
C PHE A 55 8.40 20.81 2.29
N ALA A 56 8.10 21.67 3.27
CA ALA A 56 8.43 23.10 3.22
C ALA A 56 9.87 23.41 3.66
N GLU A 57 10.59 22.46 4.24
CA GLU A 57 11.91 22.73 4.81
C GLU A 57 13.05 22.72 3.82
N GLY A 58 12.87 22.23 2.61
CA GLY A 58 13.75 22.46 1.47
C GLY A 58 15.09 21.72 1.45
N ASP A 59 15.35 20.84 2.40
CA ASP A 59 16.59 20.08 2.49
C ASP A 59 16.44 18.55 2.30
N ASP A 60 15.23 18.10 1.98
CA ASP A 60 15.04 16.76 1.48
C ASP A 60 15.59 16.67 0.06
N THR A 61 16.33 15.62 -0.22
CA THR A 61 16.99 15.44 -1.51
C THR A 61 16.70 14.09 -2.12
N LEU A 62 16.48 14.08 -3.42
CA LEU A 62 16.45 12.84 -4.20
C LEU A 62 17.89 12.48 -4.60
N LEU A 63 18.38 11.37 -4.08
CA LEU A 63 19.61 10.76 -4.51
C LEU A 63 19.33 9.77 -5.64
N VAL A 64 19.76 10.09 -6.83
CA VAL A 64 19.72 9.17 -7.96
C VAL A 64 20.96 8.27 -7.93
N PHE A 65 20.75 6.95 -8.01
CA PHE A 65 21.86 5.99 -8.02
C PHE A 65 22.54 5.96 -9.39
N GLY A 66 23.60 6.75 -9.57
CA GLY A 66 24.33 6.86 -10.83
C GLY A 66 23.45 7.36 -11.96
N GLN A 67 23.19 6.52 -12.95
CA GLN A 67 22.23 6.79 -14.00
C GLN A 67 20.86 6.18 -13.65
N ARG A 68 19.79 6.88 -13.98
CA ARG A 68 18.45 6.27 -13.95
C ARG A 68 18.41 5.06 -14.87
N LEU A 69 17.53 4.11 -14.56
CA LEU A 69 17.33 2.91 -15.38
C LEU A 69 17.18 3.25 -16.86
N ASN A 70 17.99 2.62 -17.70
CA ASN A 70 17.80 2.68 -19.15
C ASN A 70 16.57 1.87 -19.56
N THR A 71 15.40 2.50 -19.50
CA THR A 71 14.11 1.85 -19.74
C THR A 71 13.95 1.33 -21.14
N ALA A 72 14.57 1.99 -22.13
CA ALA A 72 14.55 1.53 -23.53
C ALA A 72 15.32 0.20 -23.68
N LEU A 73 16.50 0.10 -23.08
CA LEU A 73 17.28 -1.14 -23.07
C LEU A 73 16.59 -2.23 -22.21
N ALA A 74 16.00 -1.83 -21.09
CA ALA A 74 15.30 -2.75 -20.20
C ALA A 74 14.18 -3.52 -20.90
N GLN A 75 13.51 -2.91 -21.85
CA GLN A 75 12.40 -3.53 -22.61
C GLN A 75 12.85 -4.26 -23.88
N GLN A 76 14.15 -4.29 -24.20
CA GLN A 76 14.67 -5.08 -25.30
C GLN A 76 14.87 -6.54 -24.89
N ALA A 77 13.95 -7.42 -25.24
CA ALA A 77 14.00 -8.83 -24.87
C ALA A 77 15.34 -9.51 -25.27
N THR A 78 15.88 -9.16 -26.43
CA THR A 78 17.17 -9.70 -26.93
C THR A 78 18.39 -9.28 -26.12
N ALA A 79 18.27 -8.28 -25.27
CA ALA A 79 19.36 -7.85 -24.38
C ALA A 79 19.47 -8.71 -23.09
N TRP A 80 18.43 -9.46 -22.77
CA TRP A 80 18.38 -10.31 -21.59
C TRP A 80 18.77 -11.76 -21.94
N THR A 81 19.25 -12.46 -20.93
CA THR A 81 19.47 -13.89 -21.00
C THR A 81 18.96 -14.55 -19.74
N VAL A 82 18.25 -15.65 -19.90
CA VAL A 82 17.83 -16.53 -18.81
C VAL A 82 18.44 -17.91 -19.04
N SER A 83 19.05 -18.49 -18.03
CA SER A 83 19.70 -19.80 -18.14
C SER A 83 19.40 -20.68 -16.92
N SER A 84 19.48 -22.00 -17.13
CA SER A 84 19.37 -22.98 -16.06
C SER A 84 20.40 -24.08 -16.28
N ALA A 85 21.15 -24.41 -15.22
CA ALA A 85 22.12 -25.50 -15.23
C ALA A 85 21.46 -26.85 -14.92
N ASP A 86 20.38 -26.86 -14.14
CA ASP A 86 19.68 -28.05 -13.66
C ASP A 86 18.39 -28.34 -14.44
N ASP A 87 17.94 -27.42 -15.29
CA ASP A 87 16.95 -27.69 -16.35
C ASP A 87 17.61 -27.71 -17.73
N ARG A 88 18.11 -28.87 -18.12
CA ARG A 88 18.82 -29.05 -19.39
C ARG A 88 17.95 -28.77 -20.61
N SER A 89 16.63 -28.93 -20.50
CA SER A 89 15.69 -28.65 -21.59
C SER A 89 15.54 -27.15 -21.85
N PHE A 90 15.71 -26.35 -20.81
CA PHE A 90 15.68 -24.89 -20.91
C PHE A 90 17.00 -24.34 -21.48
N GLY A 91 18.15 -24.78 -20.91
CA GLY A 91 19.47 -24.32 -21.31
C GLY A 91 19.67 -22.82 -21.11
N ARG A 92 19.96 -22.10 -22.20
CA ARG A 92 20.14 -20.64 -22.24
C ARG A 92 19.22 -20.03 -23.30
N GLN A 93 18.34 -19.13 -22.88
CA GLN A 93 17.30 -18.54 -23.70
C GLN A 93 17.25 -17.01 -23.55
N GLN A 94 16.67 -16.33 -24.54
CA GLN A 94 16.24 -14.94 -24.41
C GLN A 94 14.73 -14.91 -24.11
N PRO A 95 14.24 -13.95 -23.32
CA PRO A 95 12.80 -13.74 -23.18
C PRO A 95 12.14 -13.46 -24.53
N VAL A 96 10.88 -13.83 -24.67
CA VAL A 96 10.05 -13.50 -25.85
C VAL A 96 9.70 -12.02 -25.84
N ALA A 97 9.42 -11.48 -24.66
CA ALA A 97 9.08 -10.08 -24.44
C ALA A 97 9.52 -9.65 -23.03
N VAL A 98 9.69 -8.35 -22.85
CA VAL A 98 9.88 -7.73 -21.53
C VAL A 98 8.90 -6.56 -21.41
N TRP A 99 8.02 -6.67 -20.44
CA TRP A 99 7.02 -5.68 -20.11
C TRP A 99 7.43 -4.88 -18.88
N ARG A 100 6.98 -3.64 -18.75
CA ARG A 100 7.40 -2.77 -17.65
C ARG A 100 6.23 -2.11 -16.94
N LYS A 101 6.33 -2.10 -15.62
CA LYS A 101 5.55 -1.25 -14.71
C LYS A 101 6.52 -0.38 -13.92
N SER A 102 6.24 0.91 -13.79
CA SER A 102 7.03 1.81 -12.95
C SER A 102 6.13 2.56 -11.98
N LYS A 103 6.63 2.80 -10.78
CA LYS A 103 5.89 3.44 -9.71
C LYS A 103 6.78 4.43 -8.96
N PRO A 104 6.36 5.70 -8.80
CA PRO A 104 6.99 6.59 -7.83
C PRO A 104 6.77 6.06 -6.41
N MET A 105 7.81 6.05 -5.61
CA MET A 105 7.78 5.58 -4.23
C MET A 105 7.77 6.74 -3.27
N ASN A 106 8.93 7.33 -2.98
CA ASN A 106 9.03 8.52 -2.15
C ASN A 106 9.29 9.75 -3.01
N THR A 107 8.97 10.91 -2.48
CA THR A 107 9.06 12.18 -3.21
C THR A 107 9.76 13.20 -2.32
N ASP A 108 10.71 13.94 -2.86
CA ASP A 108 11.37 15.05 -2.17
C ASP A 108 10.49 16.33 -2.17
N HIS A 109 10.98 17.40 -1.56
CA HIS A 109 10.27 18.68 -1.49
C HIS A 109 10.06 19.35 -2.86
N THR A 110 10.79 18.95 -3.89
CA THR A 110 10.60 19.43 -5.27
C THR A 110 9.62 18.61 -6.06
N LEU A 111 8.97 17.62 -5.44
CA LEU A 111 8.10 16.62 -6.06
C LEU A 111 8.85 15.68 -7.03
N SER A 112 10.18 15.59 -6.89
CA SER A 112 10.96 14.57 -7.59
C SER A 112 10.89 13.24 -6.83
N SER A 113 10.71 12.15 -7.57
CA SER A 113 10.47 10.83 -6.97
C SER A 113 11.55 9.82 -7.34
N GLU A 114 11.89 8.95 -6.41
CA GLU A 114 12.53 7.68 -6.73
C GLU A 114 11.53 6.77 -7.42
N LEU A 115 12.00 5.99 -8.38
CA LEU A 115 11.17 5.09 -9.15
C LEU A 115 11.56 3.63 -8.89
N ASP A 116 10.55 2.83 -8.62
CA ASP A 116 10.64 1.38 -8.70
C ASP A 116 10.18 0.90 -10.08
N HIS A 117 10.89 -0.05 -10.63
CA HIS A 117 10.61 -0.64 -11.92
C HIS A 117 10.46 -2.16 -11.79
N TRP A 118 9.35 -2.70 -12.25
CA TRP A 118 9.13 -4.13 -12.38
C TRP A 118 9.20 -4.48 -13.85
N LEU A 119 10.15 -5.35 -14.20
CA LEU A 119 10.38 -5.83 -15.55
C LEU A 119 9.94 -7.29 -15.61
N TYR A 120 8.87 -7.54 -16.33
CA TYR A 120 8.27 -8.87 -16.49
C TYR A 120 8.85 -9.55 -17.73
N LEU A 121 9.64 -10.56 -17.52
CA LEU A 121 10.31 -11.33 -18.56
C LEU A 121 9.42 -12.52 -18.95
N GLN A 122 8.84 -12.49 -20.15
CA GLN A 122 8.11 -13.62 -20.72
C GLN A 122 9.09 -14.66 -21.24
N LEU A 123 9.04 -15.85 -20.69
CA LEU A 123 9.95 -16.93 -21.06
C LEU A 123 9.45 -17.67 -22.31
N PRO A 124 10.37 -18.19 -23.18
CA PRO A 124 9.99 -18.93 -24.39
C PRO A 124 9.44 -20.32 -24.09
N GLN A 125 9.69 -20.85 -22.89
CA GLN A 125 9.15 -22.12 -22.40
C GLN A 125 9.01 -22.08 -20.88
N SER A 126 8.10 -22.90 -20.36
CA SER A 126 7.82 -22.97 -18.94
C SER A 126 9.01 -23.47 -18.12
N MET A 127 9.22 -22.88 -16.94
CA MET A 127 10.17 -23.34 -15.96
C MET A 127 9.75 -24.69 -15.35
N ARG A 128 10.72 -25.51 -15.05
CA ARG A 128 10.52 -26.81 -14.38
C ARG A 128 10.57 -26.66 -12.88
N GLN A 129 9.60 -27.28 -12.20
CA GLN A 129 9.53 -27.35 -10.75
C GLN A 129 10.86 -27.81 -10.13
N GLY A 130 11.36 -27.05 -9.16
CA GLY A 130 12.58 -27.35 -8.40
C GLY A 130 13.89 -26.94 -9.09
N SER A 131 13.83 -26.36 -10.30
CA SER A 131 15.02 -25.90 -11.02
C SER A 131 15.32 -24.43 -10.74
N THR A 132 16.59 -24.07 -10.81
CA THR A 132 17.11 -22.70 -10.59
C THR A 132 17.35 -22.01 -11.93
N TYR A 133 16.90 -20.78 -12.03
CA TYR A 133 17.04 -19.94 -13.21
C TYR A 133 17.83 -18.69 -12.87
N THR A 134 18.84 -18.41 -13.69
CA THR A 134 19.68 -17.21 -13.57
C THR A 134 19.35 -16.24 -14.69
N VAL A 135 19.00 -15.04 -14.31
CA VAL A 135 18.76 -13.92 -15.24
C VAL A 135 20.04 -13.08 -15.31
N SER A 136 20.60 -12.95 -16.50
CA SER A 136 21.69 -12.00 -16.77
C SER A 136 21.07 -10.67 -17.22
N LEU A 137 21.42 -9.59 -16.50
CA LEU A 137 20.95 -8.25 -16.79
C LEU A 137 21.75 -7.65 -17.97
N PRO A 138 21.12 -6.84 -18.85
CA PRO A 138 21.81 -6.23 -19.97
C PRO A 138 22.96 -5.34 -19.55
N ALA A 139 24.10 -5.45 -20.24
CA ALA A 139 25.18 -4.49 -20.09
C ALA A 139 24.70 -3.09 -20.50
N GLY A 140 24.95 -2.08 -19.68
CA GLY A 140 24.44 -0.71 -19.92
C GLY A 140 23.04 -0.43 -19.39
N LEU A 141 22.40 -1.39 -18.71
CA LEU A 141 21.14 -1.17 -17.99
C LEU A 141 21.28 -0.15 -16.86
N GLY A 142 22.49 -0.05 -16.27
CA GLY A 142 22.79 0.80 -15.12
C GLY A 142 22.54 0.13 -13.77
N ALA A 143 22.34 -1.19 -13.75
CA ALA A 143 22.10 -1.94 -12.51
C ALA A 143 23.40 -2.22 -11.73
N ASP A 144 23.29 -2.32 -10.41
CA ASP A 144 24.38 -2.64 -9.48
C ASP A 144 24.83 -4.12 -9.53
N ARG A 145 24.04 -4.96 -10.22
CA ARG A 145 24.34 -6.38 -10.43
C ARG A 145 24.21 -6.77 -11.88
N THR A 146 24.98 -7.75 -12.29
CA THR A 146 24.97 -8.30 -13.64
C THR A 146 24.08 -9.53 -13.78
N GLU A 147 23.71 -10.16 -12.66
CA GLU A 147 22.87 -11.34 -12.65
C GLU A 147 22.15 -11.55 -11.32
N ALA A 148 21.07 -12.33 -11.36
CA ALA A 148 20.35 -12.83 -10.19
C ALA A 148 19.76 -14.20 -10.49
N SER A 149 19.52 -14.99 -9.45
CA SER A 149 18.97 -16.34 -9.58
C SER A 149 17.76 -16.55 -8.70
N VAL A 150 16.83 -17.37 -9.16
CA VAL A 150 15.63 -17.79 -8.43
C VAL A 150 15.34 -19.26 -8.70
N CYS A 151 14.91 -19.99 -7.67
CA CYS A 151 14.42 -21.36 -7.81
C CYS A 151 12.90 -21.33 -8.08
N PHE A 152 12.46 -21.99 -9.15
CA PHE A 152 11.05 -22.19 -9.39
C PHE A 152 10.51 -23.36 -8.57
N ASP A 153 10.08 -23.06 -7.37
CA ASP A 153 9.43 -24.02 -6.47
C ASP A 153 8.08 -23.46 -6.02
N VAL A 154 7.00 -23.96 -6.59
CA VAL A 154 5.63 -23.47 -6.31
C VAL A 154 5.27 -23.47 -4.82
N TRP A 155 5.94 -24.24 -3.98
CA TRP A 155 5.67 -24.29 -2.54
C TRP A 155 6.40 -23.19 -1.76
N ASN A 156 7.47 -22.62 -2.31
CA ASN A 156 8.33 -21.66 -1.64
C ASN A 156 8.57 -20.38 -2.44
N ALA A 157 8.45 -20.39 -3.76
CA ALA A 157 8.57 -19.21 -4.59
C ALA A 157 7.30 -18.36 -4.49
N GLN A 158 7.41 -17.22 -3.83
CA GLN A 158 6.31 -16.26 -3.75
C GLN A 158 6.04 -15.65 -5.13
N SER A 159 4.76 -15.62 -5.49
CA SER A 159 4.26 -15.00 -6.71
C SER A 159 3.39 -13.79 -6.40
N GLU A 160 3.60 -12.69 -7.12
CA GLU A 160 2.72 -11.51 -7.06
C GLU A 160 1.30 -11.81 -7.54
N ALA A 161 1.10 -12.89 -8.32
CA ALA A 161 -0.18 -13.21 -8.92
C ALA A 161 -1.20 -13.81 -7.95
N ILE A 162 -0.76 -14.30 -6.79
CA ILE A 162 -1.64 -14.94 -5.79
C ILE A 162 -1.95 -13.96 -4.68
N HIS A 163 -3.20 -13.50 -4.65
CA HIS A 163 -3.68 -12.48 -3.72
C HIS A 163 -4.49 -13.12 -2.59
N VAL A 164 -4.08 -12.86 -1.35
CA VAL A 164 -4.71 -13.35 -0.12
C VAL A 164 -4.89 -12.20 0.87
N SER A 165 -5.77 -12.37 1.85
CA SER A 165 -5.88 -11.43 2.95
C SER A 165 -4.66 -11.53 3.87
N LEU A 166 -3.84 -10.48 3.95
CA LEU A 166 -2.69 -10.41 4.87
C LEU A 166 -3.12 -10.22 6.32
N THR A 167 -4.31 -9.71 6.57
CA THR A 167 -4.93 -9.71 7.91
C THR A 167 -5.16 -11.14 8.39
N GLY A 168 -5.39 -12.08 7.46
CA GLY A 168 -5.68 -13.47 7.74
C GLY A 168 -7.16 -13.81 7.57
N TYR A 169 -7.53 -15.00 8.03
CA TYR A 169 -8.88 -15.56 7.86
C TYR A 169 -9.40 -16.19 9.15
N LEU A 170 -10.71 -16.05 9.38
CA LEU A 170 -11.39 -16.72 10.48
C LEU A 170 -11.73 -18.18 10.09
N PRO A 171 -11.39 -19.18 10.93
CA PRO A 171 -11.66 -20.58 10.61
C PRO A 171 -13.13 -20.92 10.39
N MET A 172 -14.03 -20.12 10.99
CA MET A 172 -15.48 -20.34 10.90
C MET A 172 -16.11 -19.82 9.58
N GLN A 173 -15.38 -19.09 8.76
CA GLN A 173 -15.88 -18.60 7.48
C GLN A 173 -16.18 -19.79 6.55
N ARG A 174 -17.30 -19.71 5.84
CA ARG A 174 -17.71 -20.77 4.90
C ARG A 174 -16.79 -20.84 3.67
N THR A 175 -16.25 -19.70 3.27
CA THR A 175 -15.33 -19.55 2.13
C THR A 175 -14.35 -18.45 2.45
N HIS A 176 -13.08 -18.67 2.09
CA HIS A 176 -12.00 -17.71 2.24
C HIS A 176 -11.66 -17.18 0.85
N ALA A 177 -11.89 -15.90 0.63
CA ALA A 177 -11.68 -15.26 -0.66
C ALA A 177 -10.19 -15.12 -0.97
N ALA A 178 -9.82 -15.50 -2.18
CA ALA A 178 -8.49 -15.31 -2.72
C ALA A 178 -8.54 -15.27 -4.25
N ASP A 179 -7.66 -14.49 -4.85
CA ASP A 179 -7.66 -14.23 -6.28
C ASP A 179 -6.32 -14.55 -6.93
N LEU A 180 -6.40 -14.95 -8.21
CA LEU A 180 -5.25 -15.12 -9.09
C LEU A 180 -5.37 -14.12 -10.22
N TYR A 181 -4.46 -13.15 -10.27
CA TYR A 181 -4.33 -12.21 -11.39
C TYR A 181 -2.96 -11.56 -11.41
N GLN A 182 -2.55 -11.06 -12.56
CA GLN A 182 -1.32 -10.27 -12.70
C GLN A 182 -1.49 -9.22 -13.79
N TRP A 183 -1.20 -7.97 -13.43
CA TRP A 183 -1.03 -6.89 -14.38
C TRP A 183 0.46 -6.70 -14.68
N LEU A 184 0.82 -6.85 -15.95
CA LEU A 184 2.21 -6.82 -16.42
C LEU A 184 2.68 -5.39 -16.83
N GLY A 185 2.01 -4.36 -16.34
CA GLY A 185 2.30 -2.98 -16.77
C GLY A 185 1.84 -2.75 -18.21
N ASP A 186 2.75 -2.32 -19.07
CA ASP A 186 2.48 -2.10 -20.50
C ASP A 186 2.22 -3.39 -21.29
N GLY A 187 2.47 -4.56 -20.70
CA GLY A 187 2.05 -5.87 -21.21
C GLY A 187 0.58 -6.22 -20.97
N GLY A 188 -0.14 -5.41 -20.14
CA GLY A 188 -1.55 -5.63 -19.85
C GLY A 188 -1.81 -6.82 -18.92
N SER A 189 -2.92 -7.52 -19.16
CA SER A 189 -3.37 -8.66 -18.37
C SER A 189 -2.58 -9.93 -18.66
N ARG A 190 -2.10 -10.60 -17.62
CA ARG A 190 -1.61 -11.98 -17.74
C ARG A 190 -2.81 -12.92 -17.92
N ASP A 191 -2.80 -13.73 -18.96
CA ASP A 191 -3.84 -14.72 -19.21
C ASP A 191 -3.58 -16.02 -18.43
N TYR A 192 -4.50 -16.37 -17.53
CA TYR A 192 -4.50 -17.63 -16.78
C TYR A 192 -5.56 -18.63 -17.23
N ASN A 193 -6.10 -18.51 -18.45
CA ASN A 193 -7.09 -19.47 -18.96
C ASN A 193 -6.58 -20.92 -18.95
N ALA A 194 -5.30 -21.14 -19.22
CA ALA A 194 -4.67 -22.46 -19.17
C ALA A 194 -4.62 -23.06 -17.74
N TRP A 195 -4.89 -22.27 -16.71
CA TRP A 195 -4.95 -22.72 -15.32
C TRP A 195 -6.37 -23.09 -14.86
N GLN A 196 -7.39 -22.83 -15.69
CA GLN A 196 -8.78 -23.20 -15.38
C GLN A 196 -8.88 -24.66 -14.90
N GLY A 197 -9.41 -24.87 -13.67
CA GLY A 197 -9.54 -26.19 -13.07
C GLY A 197 -8.28 -26.75 -12.38
N ARG A 198 -7.12 -26.08 -12.51
CA ARG A 198 -5.90 -26.50 -11.77
C ARG A 198 -6.10 -26.44 -10.27
N GLY A 199 -5.34 -27.28 -9.54
CA GLY A 199 -5.45 -27.38 -8.10
C GLY A 199 -4.96 -26.16 -7.35
N VAL A 200 -5.73 -25.78 -6.34
CA VAL A 200 -5.37 -24.79 -5.32
C VAL A 200 -5.11 -25.55 -4.02
N TYR A 201 -3.95 -25.29 -3.41
CA TYR A 201 -3.51 -26.00 -2.23
C TYR A 201 -3.26 -25.05 -1.07
N LEU A 202 -3.61 -25.49 0.13
CA LEU A 202 -3.21 -24.88 1.38
C LEU A 202 -1.94 -25.59 1.89
N TYR A 203 -0.85 -24.85 2.00
CA TYR A 203 0.41 -25.33 2.52
C TYR A 203 0.62 -24.80 3.93
N ASN A 204 0.65 -25.70 4.91
CA ASN A 204 0.95 -25.30 6.28
C ASN A 204 2.47 -25.07 6.44
N VAL A 205 2.83 -23.84 6.78
CA VAL A 205 4.23 -23.38 6.84
C VAL A 205 5.03 -24.11 7.92
N ASP A 206 4.39 -24.47 9.02
CA ASP A 206 5.05 -25.09 10.17
C ASP A 206 5.20 -26.61 10.00
N THR A 207 4.11 -27.27 9.60
CA THR A 207 4.08 -28.75 9.48
C THR A 207 4.44 -29.28 8.11
N LYS A 208 4.59 -28.37 7.10
CA LYS A 208 4.86 -28.68 5.68
C LYS A 208 3.77 -29.54 5.01
N LYS A 209 2.61 -29.67 5.65
CA LYS A 209 1.47 -30.40 5.09
C LYS A 209 0.83 -29.64 3.94
N LYS A 210 0.48 -30.40 2.90
CA LYS A 210 -0.17 -29.93 1.68
C LYS A 210 -1.58 -30.48 1.63
N GLN A 211 -2.56 -29.62 1.34
CA GLN A 211 -3.95 -30.02 1.22
C GLN A 211 -4.57 -29.31 0.03
N ARG A 212 -5.15 -30.06 -0.90
CA ARG A 212 -5.98 -29.46 -1.97
C ARG A 212 -7.26 -28.88 -1.35
N VAL A 213 -7.54 -27.60 -1.62
CA VAL A 213 -8.65 -26.87 -0.99
C VAL A 213 -9.56 -26.18 -1.99
N GLY A 214 -9.20 -26.15 -3.27
CA GLY A 214 -9.97 -25.53 -4.32
C GLY A 214 -9.42 -25.80 -5.71
N SER A 215 -9.91 -25.06 -6.66
CA SER A 215 -9.44 -25.03 -8.05
C SER A 215 -9.59 -23.64 -8.63
N VAL A 216 -8.75 -23.30 -9.60
CA VAL A 216 -8.81 -22.03 -10.31
C VAL A 216 -10.08 -21.96 -11.15
N THR A 217 -10.83 -20.88 -11.03
CA THR A 217 -12.05 -20.62 -11.83
C THR A 217 -12.06 -19.17 -12.31
N PHE A 218 -12.38 -18.97 -13.58
CA PHE A 218 -12.50 -17.62 -14.12
C PHE A 218 -13.60 -16.84 -13.37
N TRP A 219 -13.33 -15.58 -13.08
CA TRP A 219 -14.29 -14.72 -12.39
C TRP A 219 -14.69 -13.49 -13.21
N LYS A 220 -13.73 -12.66 -13.68
CA LYS A 220 -14.05 -11.36 -14.26
C LYS A 220 -13.05 -10.93 -15.32
N HIS A 221 -13.53 -10.35 -16.43
CA HIS A 221 -12.68 -9.78 -17.46
C HIS A 221 -12.18 -8.38 -17.10
N ALA A 222 -10.97 -8.05 -17.56
CA ALA A 222 -10.37 -6.72 -17.45
C ALA A 222 -11.23 -5.60 -18.03
N THR A 223 -12.08 -5.92 -19.01
CA THR A 223 -12.97 -4.98 -19.71
C THR A 223 -14.33 -4.81 -19.05
N GLU A 224 -14.65 -5.61 -18.05
CA GLU A 224 -15.93 -5.49 -17.35
C GLU A 224 -15.97 -4.24 -16.47
N ALA A 225 -17.04 -3.45 -16.67
CA ALA A 225 -17.23 -2.22 -15.92
C ALA A 225 -17.66 -2.52 -14.48
N ASP A 226 -17.02 -1.82 -13.54
CA ASP A 226 -17.40 -1.82 -12.13
C ASP A 226 -18.28 -0.61 -11.83
N LYS A 227 -19.47 -0.84 -11.29
CA LYS A 227 -20.41 0.23 -10.96
C LYS A 227 -19.86 1.15 -9.86
N GLU A 228 -19.23 0.57 -8.86
CA GLU A 228 -18.67 1.29 -7.71
C GLU A 228 -17.42 2.09 -8.09
N ALA A 229 -16.66 1.60 -9.05
CA ALA A 229 -15.50 2.31 -9.60
C ALA A 229 -15.85 3.31 -10.72
N GLY A 230 -17.07 3.82 -10.79
CA GLY A 230 -17.50 4.75 -11.82
C GLY A 230 -17.54 4.13 -13.21
N LYS A 231 -17.88 2.85 -13.31
CA LYS A 231 -17.90 2.03 -14.54
C LYS A 231 -16.52 1.83 -15.18
N LYS A 232 -15.47 1.85 -14.39
CA LYS A 232 -14.10 1.55 -14.83
C LYS A 232 -13.60 0.28 -14.16
N ASN A 233 -12.80 -0.51 -14.87
CA ASN A 233 -12.02 -1.57 -14.25
C ASN A 233 -10.77 -0.95 -13.61
N LEU A 234 -10.60 -1.12 -12.30
CA LEU A 234 -9.47 -0.56 -11.56
C LEU A 234 -8.28 -1.52 -11.46
N VAL A 235 -8.49 -2.82 -11.73
CA VAL A 235 -7.42 -3.83 -11.63
C VAL A 235 -6.59 -3.89 -12.92
N GLY A 236 -7.18 -3.59 -14.08
CA GLY A 236 -6.52 -3.60 -15.39
C GLY A 236 -6.13 -4.99 -15.89
N THR A 237 -6.67 -6.05 -15.29
CA THR A 237 -6.38 -7.44 -15.65
C THR A 237 -7.61 -8.33 -15.47
N ASP A 238 -7.61 -9.45 -16.19
CA ASP A 238 -8.56 -10.52 -15.93
C ASP A 238 -8.28 -11.14 -14.57
N VAL A 239 -9.33 -11.62 -13.89
CA VAL A 239 -9.25 -12.18 -12.54
C VAL A 239 -9.84 -13.58 -12.51
N TRP A 240 -9.12 -14.49 -11.88
CA TRP A 240 -9.56 -15.85 -11.57
C TRP A 240 -9.72 -15.99 -10.06
N ASN A 241 -10.79 -16.63 -9.66
CA ASN A 241 -11.08 -16.95 -8.27
C ASN A 241 -10.33 -18.22 -7.87
N ILE A 242 -9.67 -18.17 -6.71
CA ILE A 242 -8.99 -19.29 -6.07
C ILE A 242 -9.43 -19.47 -4.63
N ASP A 243 -10.71 -19.18 -4.36
CA ASP A 243 -11.33 -19.34 -3.05
C ASP A 243 -11.11 -20.74 -2.48
N PHE A 244 -10.96 -20.79 -1.18
CA PHE A 244 -10.67 -22.04 -0.50
C PHE A 244 -11.51 -22.24 0.76
N LYS A 245 -11.54 -23.48 1.26
CA LYS A 245 -12.21 -23.86 2.50
C LYS A 245 -11.25 -24.54 3.44
N SER A 246 -11.15 -24.06 4.65
CA SER A 246 -10.43 -24.69 5.75
C SER A 246 -10.99 -24.19 7.09
N ALA A 247 -10.97 -25.02 8.11
CA ALA A 247 -11.39 -24.66 9.46
C ALA A 247 -10.26 -24.84 10.50
N ARG A 248 -9.05 -25.13 10.07
CA ARG A 248 -7.92 -25.39 10.98
C ARG A 248 -7.07 -24.16 11.18
N PRO A 249 -6.94 -23.69 12.42
CA PRO A 249 -5.99 -22.62 12.73
C PRO A 249 -4.54 -23.00 12.37
N GLY A 250 -3.73 -21.99 12.03
CA GLY A 250 -2.33 -22.19 11.67
C GLY A 250 -1.80 -21.10 10.76
N ARG A 251 -0.52 -21.24 10.39
CA ARG A 251 0.15 -20.36 9.42
C ARG A 251 0.26 -21.08 8.07
N TYR A 252 -0.17 -20.39 7.01
CA TYR A 252 -0.36 -21.01 5.71
C TYR A 252 0.14 -20.15 4.56
N ARG A 253 0.36 -20.80 3.42
CA ARG A 253 0.42 -20.19 2.08
C ARG A 253 -0.64 -20.83 1.21
N LEU A 254 -1.20 -20.05 0.31
CA LEU A 254 -2.01 -20.56 -0.77
C LEU A 254 -1.11 -20.83 -1.97
N VAL A 255 -1.21 -22.00 -2.56
CA VAL A 255 -0.32 -22.45 -3.66
C VAL A 255 -1.17 -22.82 -4.86
N VAL A 256 -0.78 -22.34 -6.04
CA VAL A 256 -1.38 -22.71 -7.32
C VAL A 256 -0.33 -23.40 -8.17
N GLU A 257 -0.67 -24.60 -8.68
CA GLU A 257 0.22 -25.38 -9.54
C GLU A 257 0.64 -24.56 -10.78
N GLY A 258 1.94 -24.48 -11.03
CA GLY A 258 2.50 -23.74 -12.15
C GLY A 258 2.58 -22.21 -11.94
N VAL A 259 2.12 -21.70 -10.79
CA VAL A 259 2.22 -20.26 -10.45
C VAL A 259 3.27 -20.05 -9.37
N GLY A 260 3.02 -20.54 -8.18
CA GLY A 260 3.85 -20.30 -7.01
C GLY A 260 2.99 -20.29 -5.74
N CYS A 261 3.46 -19.58 -4.71
CA CYS A 261 2.72 -19.42 -3.46
C CYS A 261 2.44 -17.96 -3.13
N SER A 262 1.39 -17.74 -2.35
CA SER A 262 1.10 -16.45 -1.75
C SER A 262 2.13 -16.04 -0.69
N MET A 263 2.04 -14.83 -0.19
CA MET A 263 2.60 -14.49 1.11
C MET A 263 2.00 -15.38 2.20
N ASP A 264 2.75 -15.53 3.31
CA ASP A 264 2.25 -16.25 4.48
C ASP A 264 1.07 -15.49 5.10
N PHE A 265 0.05 -16.22 5.52
CA PHE A 265 -1.08 -15.68 6.25
C PHE A 265 -1.46 -16.55 7.44
N THR A 266 -2.13 -15.96 8.41
CA THR A 266 -2.65 -16.66 9.58
C THR A 266 -4.13 -16.99 9.39
N MET A 267 -4.50 -18.20 9.77
CA MET A 267 -5.89 -18.59 10.01
C MET A 267 -6.08 -18.79 11.51
N GLY A 268 -6.95 -18.01 12.10
CA GLY A 268 -7.14 -18.05 13.56
C GLY A 268 -8.37 -17.23 14.01
N PRO A 269 -8.87 -17.50 15.23
CA PRO A 269 -10.03 -16.77 15.74
C PRO A 269 -9.76 -15.28 16.01
N ASP A 270 -8.49 -14.92 16.22
CA ASP A 270 -8.10 -13.58 16.65
C ASP A 270 -7.45 -12.72 15.55
N VAL A 271 -7.51 -13.15 14.28
CA VAL A 271 -6.81 -12.47 13.18
C VAL A 271 -7.23 -11.01 12.99
N TYR A 272 -8.45 -10.65 13.33
CA TYR A 272 -8.96 -9.28 13.25
C TYR A 272 -8.76 -8.45 14.53
N ARG A 273 -8.21 -9.06 15.60
CA ARG A 273 -8.04 -8.36 16.89
C ARG A 273 -7.09 -7.17 16.80
N GLU A 274 -5.92 -7.36 16.21
CA GLU A 274 -4.95 -6.27 16.04
C GLU A 274 -5.45 -5.20 15.06
N PRO A 275 -5.94 -5.52 13.85
CA PRO A 275 -6.56 -4.54 12.96
C PRO A 275 -7.68 -3.74 13.64
N PHE A 276 -8.56 -4.40 14.38
CA PHE A 276 -9.61 -3.73 15.13
C PHE A 276 -9.02 -2.75 16.17
N ARG A 277 -8.05 -3.22 16.95
CA ARG A 277 -7.38 -2.41 17.98
C ARG A 277 -6.74 -1.15 17.37
N TYR A 278 -6.02 -1.28 16.27
CA TYR A 278 -5.40 -0.14 15.60
C TYR A 278 -6.43 0.80 14.99
N SER A 279 -7.51 0.29 14.42
CA SER A 279 -8.58 1.11 13.86
C SER A 279 -9.26 1.96 14.95
N VAL A 280 -9.60 1.37 16.10
CA VAL A 280 -10.21 2.11 17.20
C VAL A 280 -9.24 3.11 17.81
N ARG A 281 -7.95 2.74 17.93
CA ARG A 281 -6.91 3.70 18.38
C ARG A 281 -6.75 4.87 17.40
N GLY A 282 -6.99 4.65 16.11
CA GLY A 282 -7.03 5.71 15.12
C GLY A 282 -8.05 6.79 15.45
N TYR A 283 -9.25 6.41 15.87
CA TYR A 283 -10.25 7.38 16.33
C TYR A 283 -9.76 8.19 17.55
N TYR A 284 -9.07 7.55 18.49
CA TYR A 284 -8.48 8.27 19.61
C TYR A 284 -7.43 9.30 19.16
N TYR A 285 -6.59 8.95 18.18
CA TYR A 285 -5.61 9.88 17.60
C TYR A 285 -6.24 11.07 16.88
N MET A 286 -7.42 10.90 16.32
CA MET A 286 -8.14 11.94 15.61
C MET A 286 -8.94 12.87 16.54
N ARG A 287 -8.94 12.64 17.86
CA ARG A 287 -9.64 13.51 18.80
C ARG A 287 -8.99 14.89 18.87
N LEU A 288 -9.83 15.91 18.92
CA LEU A 288 -9.42 17.30 19.08
C LEU A 288 -9.38 17.71 20.55
N GLY A 289 -8.51 18.65 20.87
CA GLY A 289 -8.42 19.29 22.18
C GLY A 289 -7.81 18.45 23.30
N GLU A 290 -7.41 17.20 23.04
CA GLU A 290 -6.81 16.33 24.02
C GLU A 290 -5.33 16.09 23.69
N PRO A 291 -4.43 16.10 24.70
CA PRO A 291 -3.07 15.64 24.50
C PRO A 291 -3.05 14.14 24.27
N ILE A 292 -2.21 13.68 23.38
CA ILE A 292 -1.98 12.26 23.13
C ILE A 292 -0.60 11.90 23.67
N ASP A 293 -0.59 11.16 24.77
CA ASP A 293 0.62 10.80 25.48
C ASP A 293 1.12 9.40 25.15
N THR A 294 2.44 9.26 25.08
CA THR A 294 3.11 7.98 25.19
C THR A 294 3.23 7.60 26.68
N PRO A 295 3.26 6.33 27.04
CA PRO A 295 3.29 5.11 26.22
C PRO A 295 1.91 4.56 25.81
N ARG A 296 0.83 5.22 26.18
CA ARG A 296 -0.54 4.68 25.97
C ARG A 296 -0.92 4.60 24.52
N VAL A 297 -0.39 5.50 23.70
CA VAL A 297 -0.70 5.61 22.29
C VAL A 297 0.62 5.64 21.53
N TRP A 298 0.96 4.50 20.96
CA TRP A 298 2.17 4.37 20.14
C TRP A 298 2.03 5.13 18.82
N PRO A 299 3.13 5.63 18.31
CA PRO A 299 4.42 5.98 18.92
C PRO A 299 4.61 7.50 19.09
N ILE A 300 3.59 8.31 18.76
CA ILE A 300 3.75 9.74 18.54
C ILE A 300 2.94 10.52 19.56
N PRO A 301 3.59 11.26 20.47
CA PRO A 301 2.89 12.24 21.28
C PRO A 301 2.38 13.37 20.38
N ARG A 302 1.16 13.80 20.61
CA ARG A 302 0.57 14.95 19.91
C ARG A 302 0.09 15.96 20.94
N GLN A 303 0.43 17.21 20.72
CA GLN A 303 -0.10 18.31 21.50
C GLN A 303 -1.60 18.52 21.19
N PRO A 304 -2.37 19.03 22.14
CA PRO A 304 -3.76 19.43 21.89
C PRO A 304 -3.83 20.36 20.68
N GLN A 305 -4.81 20.14 19.85
CA GLN A 305 -5.08 21.00 18.68
C GLN A 305 -6.44 21.67 18.81
N PHE A 306 -6.57 22.83 18.19
CA PHE A 306 -7.84 23.57 18.15
C PHE A 306 -8.42 23.88 19.53
N THR A 307 -7.58 24.26 20.48
CA THR A 307 -8.00 24.77 21.78
C THR A 307 -7.83 26.28 21.86
N ALA A 308 -8.58 26.92 22.74
CA ALA A 308 -8.43 28.34 23.02
C ALA A 308 -7.03 28.72 23.51
N GLU A 309 -6.33 27.78 24.15
CA GLU A 309 -4.96 27.94 24.65
C GLU A 309 -3.93 27.87 23.54
N THR A 310 -4.10 26.94 22.60
CA THR A 310 -3.13 26.73 21.50
C THR A 310 -3.28 27.76 20.39
N ASP A 311 -4.50 28.20 20.09
CA ASP A 311 -4.74 29.24 19.10
C ASP A 311 -5.99 30.08 19.38
N PRO A 312 -5.90 31.04 20.32
CA PRO A 312 -7.05 31.87 20.70
C PRO A 312 -7.56 32.78 19.58
N LYS A 313 -6.76 33.02 18.53
CA LYS A 313 -7.18 33.89 17.42
C LYS A 313 -8.01 33.14 16.38
N VAL A 314 -7.72 31.86 16.17
CA VAL A 314 -8.38 31.02 15.17
C VAL A 314 -9.62 30.36 15.75
N PHE A 315 -9.59 30.03 17.04
CA PHE A 315 -10.63 29.23 17.67
C PHE A 315 -11.72 30.06 18.34
N THR A 316 -12.40 30.85 17.53
CA THR A 316 -13.54 31.65 18.00
C THR A 316 -14.84 31.09 17.44
N ILE A 317 -15.71 30.59 18.31
CA ILE A 317 -16.99 30.03 17.94
C ILE A 317 -18.09 31.12 18.03
N TYR A 318 -18.93 31.15 17.02
CA TYR A 318 -20.06 32.03 16.97
C TYR A 318 -21.35 31.23 16.94
N LYS A 319 -22.35 31.66 17.70
CA LYS A 319 -23.73 31.23 17.45
C LYS A 319 -24.21 31.86 16.13
N THR A 320 -25.08 31.16 15.44
CA THR A 320 -25.65 31.58 14.16
C THR A 320 -27.15 31.35 14.17
N ASP A 321 -27.89 32.15 13.38
CA ASP A 321 -29.28 31.92 13.06
C ASP A 321 -29.49 30.89 11.94
N LEU A 322 -28.39 30.39 11.33
CA LEU A 322 -28.46 29.31 10.38
C LEU A 322 -28.87 28.01 11.05
N HIS A 323 -29.78 27.30 10.42
CA HIS A 323 -30.23 25.98 10.79
C HIS A 323 -30.42 25.12 9.53
N PRO A 324 -30.57 23.80 9.62
CA PRO A 324 -30.62 22.92 8.44
C PRO A 324 -31.67 23.30 7.38
N TRP A 325 -32.72 24.02 7.78
CA TRP A 325 -33.82 24.43 6.92
C TRP A 325 -33.83 25.93 6.60
N HIS A 326 -32.74 26.64 6.90
CA HIS A 326 -32.64 28.06 6.60
C HIS A 326 -32.76 28.33 5.11
N PRO A 327 -33.56 29.36 4.68
CA PRO A 327 -33.79 29.60 3.25
C PRO A 327 -32.51 29.86 2.45
N ASP A 328 -31.52 30.48 3.07
CA ASP A 328 -30.26 30.82 2.42
C ASP A 328 -29.24 29.65 2.35
N TRP A 329 -29.55 28.52 2.95
CA TRP A 329 -28.62 27.38 3.02
C TRP A 329 -28.17 26.90 1.63
N ARG A 330 -29.10 26.75 0.69
CA ARG A 330 -28.78 26.38 -0.69
C ARG A 330 -27.91 27.39 -1.39
N LYS A 331 -28.23 28.68 -1.21
CA LYS A 331 -27.48 29.78 -1.79
C LYS A 331 -26.05 29.84 -1.26
N LEU A 332 -25.88 29.72 0.06
CA LEU A 332 -24.58 29.68 0.70
C LEU A 332 -23.75 28.47 0.23
N ARG A 333 -24.40 27.32 0.10
CA ARG A 333 -23.77 26.09 -0.41
C ARG A 333 -23.36 26.24 -1.88
N GLY A 334 -24.23 26.73 -2.74
CA GLY A 334 -23.92 27.00 -4.14
C GLY A 334 -22.71 27.91 -4.29
N ASP A 335 -22.71 29.00 -3.55
CA ASP A 335 -21.60 29.97 -3.54
C ASP A 335 -20.25 29.37 -3.12
N VAL A 336 -20.26 28.30 -2.33
CA VAL A 336 -19.04 27.63 -1.86
C VAL A 336 -18.60 26.51 -2.81
N TRP A 337 -19.55 25.77 -3.41
CA TRP A 337 -19.26 24.56 -4.18
C TRP A 337 -19.14 24.75 -5.69
N ASP A 338 -19.76 25.78 -6.23
CA ASP A 338 -19.76 26.05 -7.68
C ASP A 338 -18.53 26.83 -8.15
N GLU A 339 -17.64 27.20 -7.24
CA GLU A 339 -16.39 27.85 -7.61
C GLU A 339 -15.31 26.82 -7.95
N PRO A 340 -14.65 26.93 -9.11
CA PRO A 340 -13.57 26.01 -9.49
C PRO A 340 -12.33 26.13 -8.60
N HIS A 341 -12.23 27.22 -7.83
CA HIS A 341 -11.17 27.44 -6.86
C HIS A 341 -11.77 27.95 -5.55
N PHE A 342 -11.51 27.22 -4.47
CA PHE A 342 -11.91 27.63 -3.12
C PHE A 342 -11.26 28.98 -2.78
N LYS A 343 -12.05 30.02 -2.79
CA LYS A 343 -11.61 31.36 -2.35
C LYS A 343 -12.09 31.61 -0.93
N PRO A 344 -11.16 31.86 0.04
CA PRO A 344 -11.53 32.14 1.44
C PRO A 344 -12.56 33.27 1.62
N VAL A 345 -12.66 34.16 0.63
CA VAL A 345 -13.57 35.29 0.63
C VAL A 345 -15.06 34.88 0.72
N LYS A 346 -15.38 33.68 0.24
CA LYS A 346 -16.78 33.19 0.27
C LYS A 346 -17.20 32.61 1.61
N ALA A 347 -16.27 32.17 2.44
CA ALA A 347 -16.56 31.84 3.83
C ALA A 347 -17.16 33.03 4.60
N SER A 348 -16.88 34.25 4.15
CA SER A 348 -17.49 35.48 4.68
C SER A 348 -19.00 35.52 4.53
N ALA A 349 -19.61 34.76 3.60
CA ALA A 349 -21.06 34.70 3.45
C ALA A 349 -21.75 34.20 4.73
N PHE A 350 -21.10 33.35 5.51
CA PHE A 350 -21.63 32.87 6.78
C PHE A 350 -21.59 33.91 7.89
N TRP A 351 -20.74 34.95 7.79
CA TRP A 351 -20.58 35.97 8.81
C TRP A 351 -21.82 36.81 9.01
N GLN A 352 -22.65 37.00 7.97
CA GLN A 352 -23.90 37.75 8.07
C GLN A 352 -24.94 37.09 8.98
N HIS A 353 -24.82 35.75 9.17
CA HIS A 353 -25.72 34.95 10.00
C HIS A 353 -25.25 34.83 11.45
N ARG A 354 -24.17 35.50 11.79
CA ARG A 354 -23.60 35.50 13.14
C ARG A 354 -24.49 36.29 14.10
N LEU A 355 -24.84 35.69 15.23
CA LEU A 355 -25.62 36.37 16.24
C LEU A 355 -24.79 37.41 17.00
N PRO A 356 -25.35 38.61 17.31
CA PRO A 356 -24.67 39.64 18.08
C PRO A 356 -24.28 39.15 19.49
N GLY A 357 -23.20 39.70 20.00
CA GLY A 357 -22.74 39.41 21.38
C GLY A 357 -22.09 38.08 21.61
N ASN A 358 -21.86 37.34 20.54
CA ASN A 358 -21.19 36.03 20.64
C ASN A 358 -20.02 35.97 19.69
N PRO A 359 -18.81 36.39 20.09
CA PRO A 359 -17.71 35.52 19.95
C PRO A 359 -17.24 35.03 21.32
N VAL A 360 -17.15 33.74 21.51
CA VAL A 360 -16.53 33.13 22.67
C VAL A 360 -15.51 32.17 22.15
N ALA A 361 -14.28 32.32 22.59
CA ALA A 361 -13.32 31.24 22.46
C ALA A 361 -13.73 30.13 23.43
N LEU A 362 -14.19 29.03 22.92
CA LEU A 362 -14.58 27.87 23.70
C LEU A 362 -13.53 26.78 23.54
N ASP A 363 -13.21 26.15 24.66
CA ASP A 363 -12.42 24.93 24.65
C ASP A 363 -13.30 23.78 24.14
N VAL A 364 -13.14 23.42 22.87
CA VAL A 364 -13.92 22.37 22.23
C VAL A 364 -13.10 21.10 22.23
N ARG A 365 -13.47 20.18 23.13
CA ARG A 365 -12.81 18.89 23.30
C ARG A 365 -13.71 17.76 22.82
N GLY A 366 -13.09 16.69 22.29
CA GLY A 366 -13.78 15.46 21.96
C GLY A 366 -14.32 15.36 20.55
N GLY A 367 -14.22 16.38 19.71
CA GLY A 367 -14.44 16.29 18.27
C GLY A 367 -13.35 15.45 17.60
N HIS A 368 -13.54 15.11 16.33
CA HIS A 368 -12.58 14.34 15.54
C HIS A 368 -12.16 15.10 14.31
N SER A 369 -10.89 15.01 13.95
CA SER A 369 -10.32 15.55 12.72
C SER A 369 -10.10 14.43 11.71
N ASP A 370 -10.40 14.67 10.44
CA ASP A 370 -10.10 13.70 9.38
C ASP A 370 -8.69 13.87 8.80
N ALA A 371 -8.24 15.10 8.67
CA ALA A 371 -6.97 15.44 8.04
C ALA A 371 -6.05 16.29 8.95
N MET A 372 -6.19 16.19 10.26
CA MET A 372 -5.49 17.02 11.24
C MET A 372 -5.79 18.52 11.09
N ASP A 373 -6.88 18.86 10.43
CA ASP A 373 -7.34 20.24 10.22
C ASP A 373 -8.46 20.62 11.21
N TRP A 374 -9.70 20.53 10.85
CA TRP A 374 -10.84 20.94 11.68
C TRP A 374 -12.02 20.00 11.51
N ASP A 375 -12.84 19.90 12.55
CA ASP A 375 -14.06 19.09 12.52
C ASP A 375 -15.18 19.84 11.80
N ARG A 376 -15.19 19.75 10.47
CA ARG A 376 -16.14 20.46 9.59
C ARG A 376 -17.27 19.59 9.05
N HIS A 377 -17.22 18.30 9.31
CA HIS A 377 -18.14 17.35 8.70
C HIS A 377 -19.08 16.74 9.72
N LEU A 378 -20.37 16.88 9.51
CA LEU A 378 -21.37 16.12 10.25
C LEU A 378 -21.18 14.61 10.12
N ALA A 379 -20.47 14.16 9.08
CA ALA A 379 -20.10 12.77 8.87
C ALA A 379 -19.24 12.20 10.02
N HIS A 380 -18.51 13.03 10.77
CA HIS A 380 -17.73 12.58 11.93
C HIS A 380 -18.61 12.01 13.06
N VAL A 381 -19.90 12.32 13.06
CA VAL A 381 -20.87 11.68 13.96
C VAL A 381 -20.94 10.16 13.70
N SER A 382 -20.68 9.70 12.49
CA SER A 382 -20.62 8.29 12.16
C SER A 382 -19.52 7.55 12.92
N ASN A 383 -18.44 8.22 13.30
CA ASN A 383 -17.37 7.63 14.11
C ASN A 383 -17.89 7.10 15.45
N ILE A 384 -18.82 7.81 16.07
CA ILE A 384 -19.47 7.38 17.30
C ILE A 384 -20.29 6.12 17.04
N TYR A 385 -21.03 6.11 15.95
CA TYR A 385 -21.80 4.95 15.54
C TYR A 385 -20.90 3.73 15.27
N ASP A 386 -19.82 3.92 14.53
CA ASP A 386 -18.88 2.86 14.18
C ASP A 386 -18.19 2.25 15.42
N MET A 387 -17.95 3.07 16.46
CA MET A 387 -17.42 2.60 17.75
C MET A 387 -18.47 1.89 18.60
N LEU A 388 -19.72 2.37 18.59
CA LEU A 388 -20.79 1.82 19.42
C LEU A 388 -21.45 0.57 18.81
N LEU A 389 -21.52 0.47 17.50
CA LEU A 389 -22.17 -0.64 16.82
C LEU A 389 -21.57 -2.00 17.18
N PRO A 390 -20.24 -2.21 17.14
CA PRO A 390 -19.63 -3.45 17.60
C PRO A 390 -19.96 -3.77 19.07
N TYR A 391 -19.95 -2.77 19.93
CA TYR A 391 -20.30 -2.91 21.34
C TYR A 391 -21.75 -3.41 21.50
N ILE A 392 -22.68 -2.82 20.78
CA ILE A 392 -24.09 -3.20 20.80
C ILE A 392 -24.26 -4.63 20.26
N LEU A 393 -23.64 -4.96 19.15
CA LEU A 393 -23.74 -6.27 18.51
C LEU A 393 -23.20 -7.41 19.37
N CYS A 394 -22.16 -7.17 20.14
CA CYS A 394 -21.60 -8.18 21.06
C CYS A 394 -22.22 -8.15 22.46
N GLY A 395 -23.20 -7.28 22.72
CA GLY A 395 -23.82 -7.10 24.02
C GLY A 395 -22.84 -6.65 25.11
N GLY A 396 -21.83 -5.86 24.75
CA GLY A 396 -20.80 -5.33 25.67
C GLY A 396 -19.78 -6.35 26.17
N LYS A 397 -19.80 -7.58 25.64
CA LYS A 397 -19.00 -8.68 26.22
C LYS A 397 -17.53 -8.71 25.78
N VAL A 398 -17.16 -8.01 24.71
CA VAL A 398 -15.86 -8.17 24.04
C VAL A 398 -15.03 -6.89 24.03
N LEU A 399 -15.63 -5.74 24.33
CA LEU A 399 -15.01 -4.44 24.21
C LEU A 399 -14.83 -3.78 25.58
N GLY A 400 -13.71 -4.09 26.22
CA GLY A 400 -13.23 -3.35 27.39
C GLY A 400 -12.05 -2.46 26.99
N ASP A 401 -11.86 -1.36 27.69
CA ASP A 401 -10.73 -0.43 27.50
C ASP A 401 -9.37 -1.13 27.60
N ASP A 402 -9.26 -2.14 28.42
CA ASP A 402 -8.01 -2.90 28.64
C ASP A 402 -7.50 -3.60 27.37
N ASN A 403 -8.40 -3.89 26.42
CA ASN A 403 -8.05 -4.52 25.15
C ASN A 403 -7.60 -3.53 24.06
N LEU A 404 -7.87 -2.25 24.24
CA LEU A 404 -7.56 -1.21 23.25
C LEU A 404 -6.20 -0.55 23.52
N GLY A 405 -5.68 -0.64 24.73
CA GLY A 405 -4.42 -0.02 25.12
C GLY A 405 -4.48 1.51 25.13
N ILE A 406 -5.66 2.07 25.40
CA ILE A 406 -5.90 3.53 25.45
C ILE A 406 -5.74 4.07 26.89
N ARG A 407 -5.69 3.22 27.89
CA ARG A 407 -5.47 3.59 29.29
C ARG A 407 -4.19 3.00 29.85
#